data_e30e8a9b03fb6fbd75d7ae4df3a8e8e3
#
_entry.id   e30e8a9b03fb6fbd75d7ae4df3a8e8e3
#
_cell.length_a   1.000
_cell.length_b   1.000
_cell.length_c   1.000
_cell.angle_alpha   90.00
_cell.angle_beta   90.00
_cell.angle_gamma   90.00
#
_symmetry.space_group_name_H-M   'P 1'
#
loop_
_entity.id
_entity.type
_entity.pdbx_description
1 polymer ?
#
loop_
_entity_poly.entity_id
_entity_poly.type
_entity_poly.pdbx_seq_one_letter_code
_entity_poly.pdbx_strand_id
1 'polypeptide(L)'
;MTFAVMITTRNRREELRRTLSNVQQLQPQPNEILICADGCTDNTQEMVRSEFPHCILIENEQARGSVFSRDRLIRLAKSDIVMSLDDDSYPIDHDFFARLKELFAQYSQAAVISFPEIRNNAVFAHPTKSPSSPGHLVSAYANCAAAMRRDVYLRSQGFPIFFDHMYEEPDFALQCYALGYQVWFRPTVGIRHHVTSAQGDEIGRHHLNARNELWSVLMRCPFPYVLAVALFRIWRQFRHACSKGLTGAIREPVWWWSAFRGIPTCLRHRSPIDWSVYYAWMKLARKPIRTREELQHVFGRARLPRL
;
A
#
# COMPACT_ATOMS: atom_id res chain seq x y z
N MET A 1 -15.31 11.13 13.17
CA MET A 1 -14.36 10.34 12.36
C MET A 1 -14.70 8.89 12.56
N THR A 2 -15.09 8.21 11.51
CA THR A 2 -15.51 6.82 11.45
C THR A 2 -14.42 5.96 10.82
N PHE A 3 -14.37 4.67 11.16
CA PHE A 3 -13.31 3.76 10.75
C PHE A 3 -13.88 2.51 10.10
N ALA A 4 -13.33 2.12 8.96
CA ALA A 4 -13.56 0.82 8.35
C ALA A 4 -12.29 -0.03 8.42
N VAL A 5 -12.45 -1.34 8.49
CA VAL A 5 -11.40 -2.32 8.17
C VAL A 5 -11.70 -2.91 6.81
N MET A 6 -10.70 -2.99 5.93
CA MET A 6 -10.81 -3.72 4.66
C MET A 6 -9.81 -4.86 4.62
N ILE A 7 -10.27 -6.05 4.21
CA ILE A 7 -9.45 -7.27 4.11
C ILE A 7 -9.73 -7.95 2.77
N THR A 8 -8.68 -8.31 2.05
CA THR A 8 -8.78 -9.17 0.86
C THR A 8 -8.24 -10.55 1.18
N THR A 9 -8.91 -11.59 0.71
CA THR A 9 -8.51 -12.98 0.98
C THR A 9 -8.72 -13.86 -0.24
N ARG A 10 -7.88 -14.89 -0.37
CA ARG A 10 -8.05 -15.95 -1.37
C ARG A 10 -7.58 -17.28 -0.84
N ASN A 11 -8.53 -18.21 -0.58
CA ASN A 11 -8.25 -19.58 -0.11
C ASN A 11 -7.38 -19.61 1.15
N ARG A 12 -7.70 -18.76 2.13
CA ARG A 12 -6.99 -18.62 3.42
C ARG A 12 -7.98 -18.45 4.57
N ARG A 13 -8.95 -19.39 4.62
CA ARG A 13 -10.07 -19.35 5.56
C ARG A 13 -9.63 -19.23 7.02
N GLU A 14 -8.64 -20.00 7.45
CA GLU A 14 -8.21 -20.04 8.85
C GLU A 14 -7.41 -18.79 9.25
N GLU A 15 -6.60 -18.24 8.34
CA GLU A 15 -5.91 -17.00 8.55
C GLU A 15 -6.90 -15.85 8.71
N LEU A 16 -7.89 -15.78 7.81
CA LEU A 16 -8.96 -14.78 7.88
C LEU A 16 -9.76 -14.90 9.17
N ARG A 17 -10.15 -16.13 9.58
CA ARG A 17 -10.88 -16.37 10.84
C ARG A 17 -10.10 -15.81 12.02
N ARG A 18 -8.80 -16.10 12.12
CA ARG A 18 -7.93 -15.58 13.17
C ARG A 18 -7.86 -14.06 13.16
N THR A 19 -7.70 -13.45 11.99
CA THR A 19 -7.65 -11.99 11.84
C THR A 19 -8.96 -11.35 12.29
N LEU A 20 -10.11 -11.84 11.83
CA LEU A 20 -11.41 -11.31 12.21
C LEU A 20 -11.68 -11.46 13.71
N SER A 21 -11.33 -12.61 14.32
CA SER A 21 -11.44 -12.82 15.75
C SER A 21 -10.64 -11.81 16.58
N ASN A 22 -9.44 -11.40 16.11
CA ASN A 22 -8.66 -10.36 16.77
C ASN A 22 -9.23 -8.96 16.54
N VAL A 23 -9.72 -8.65 15.33
CA VAL A 23 -10.35 -7.36 15.04
C VAL A 23 -11.60 -7.13 15.89
N GLN A 24 -12.39 -8.18 16.17
CA GLN A 24 -13.56 -8.10 17.06
C GLN A 24 -13.21 -7.76 18.53
N GLN A 25 -11.99 -8.00 18.96
CA GLN A 25 -11.56 -7.70 20.35
C GLN A 25 -11.14 -6.24 20.53
N LEU A 26 -11.00 -5.46 19.46
CA LEU A 26 -10.58 -4.06 19.53
C LEU A 26 -11.67 -3.18 20.17
N GLN A 27 -11.25 -2.21 20.98
CA GLN A 27 -12.12 -1.25 21.67
C GLN A 27 -11.57 0.18 21.54
N PRO A 28 -12.30 1.10 20.88
CA PRO A 28 -13.59 0.89 20.19
C PRO A 28 -13.46 0.00 18.95
N GLN A 29 -14.55 -0.65 18.59
CA GLN A 29 -14.61 -1.42 17.33
C GLN A 29 -14.67 -0.49 16.12
N PRO A 30 -14.23 -0.96 14.92
CA PRO A 30 -14.47 -0.24 13.67
C PRO A 30 -15.97 -0.15 13.38
N ASN A 31 -16.38 0.89 12.66
CA ASN A 31 -17.78 1.08 12.25
C ASN A 31 -18.20 0.11 11.14
N GLU A 32 -17.22 -0.36 10.35
CA GLU A 32 -17.44 -1.29 9.24
C GLU A 32 -16.27 -2.26 9.13
N ILE A 33 -16.55 -3.51 8.79
CA ILE A 33 -15.55 -4.50 8.39
C ILE A 33 -15.96 -5.02 7.01
N LEU A 34 -15.16 -4.72 6.00
CA LEU A 34 -15.41 -5.13 4.62
C LEU A 34 -14.39 -6.21 4.22
N ILE A 35 -14.89 -7.31 3.67
CA ILE A 35 -14.07 -8.44 3.25
C ILE A 35 -14.32 -8.68 1.76
N CYS A 36 -13.25 -8.85 0.98
CA CYS A 36 -13.34 -9.30 -0.39
C CYS A 36 -12.79 -10.73 -0.51
N ALA A 37 -13.68 -11.71 -0.75
CA ALA A 37 -13.32 -13.07 -1.12
C ALA A 37 -13.01 -13.10 -2.63
N ASP A 38 -11.74 -13.18 -2.99
CA ASP A 38 -11.25 -13.04 -4.36
C ASP A 38 -11.15 -14.40 -5.08
N GLY A 39 -12.30 -14.94 -5.52
CA GLY A 39 -12.38 -16.23 -6.17
C GLY A 39 -12.01 -17.39 -5.23
N CYS A 40 -12.52 -17.35 -3.98
CA CYS A 40 -12.29 -18.41 -3.00
C CYS A 40 -13.08 -19.68 -3.31
N THR A 41 -12.46 -20.83 -3.04
CA THR A 41 -13.02 -22.18 -3.24
C THR A 41 -12.94 -23.06 -1.99
N ASP A 42 -12.52 -22.50 -0.85
CA ASP A 42 -12.24 -23.19 0.42
C ASP A 42 -13.29 -22.96 1.51
N ASN A 43 -14.53 -22.62 1.12
CA ASN A 43 -15.64 -22.26 2.01
C ASN A 43 -15.37 -21.01 2.89
N THR A 44 -14.46 -20.12 2.48
CA THR A 44 -14.20 -18.84 3.16
C THR A 44 -15.47 -18.01 3.29
N GLN A 45 -16.30 -17.95 2.24
CA GLN A 45 -17.52 -17.14 2.23
C GLN A 45 -18.55 -17.64 3.26
N GLU A 46 -18.71 -18.96 3.35
CA GLU A 46 -19.65 -19.57 4.31
C GLU A 46 -19.18 -19.34 5.76
N MET A 47 -17.90 -19.46 6.02
CA MET A 47 -17.31 -19.13 7.32
C MET A 47 -17.60 -17.69 7.71
N VAL A 48 -17.38 -16.73 6.80
CA VAL A 48 -17.65 -15.32 7.09
C VAL A 48 -19.13 -15.07 7.38
N ARG A 49 -20.05 -15.66 6.61
CA ARG A 49 -21.50 -15.50 6.82
C ARG A 49 -21.98 -16.10 8.13
N SER A 50 -21.44 -17.24 8.53
CA SER A 50 -21.87 -17.97 9.72
C SER A 50 -21.23 -17.44 11.02
N GLU A 51 -19.92 -17.14 11.00
CA GLU A 51 -19.18 -16.77 12.20
C GLU A 51 -19.05 -15.25 12.39
N PHE A 52 -19.12 -14.48 11.29
CA PHE A 52 -18.94 -13.01 11.29
C PHE A 52 -20.05 -12.27 10.52
N PRO A 53 -21.34 -12.48 10.88
CA PRO A 53 -22.49 -11.98 10.10
C PRO A 53 -22.58 -10.44 10.04
N HIS A 54 -21.87 -9.72 10.91
CA HIS A 54 -21.78 -8.26 10.91
C HIS A 54 -20.78 -7.71 9.88
N CYS A 55 -19.95 -8.58 9.28
CA CYS A 55 -19.02 -8.18 8.23
C CYS A 55 -19.72 -8.02 6.88
N ILE A 56 -19.32 -7.04 6.11
CA ILE A 56 -19.79 -6.82 4.74
C ILE A 56 -18.92 -7.68 3.81
N LEU A 57 -19.47 -8.80 3.35
CA LEU A 57 -18.79 -9.71 2.44
C LEU A 57 -19.06 -9.32 0.98
N ILE A 58 -17.99 -9.09 0.25
CA ILE A 58 -17.96 -8.86 -1.19
C ILE A 58 -17.27 -10.05 -1.84
N GLU A 59 -17.83 -10.55 -2.95
CA GLU A 59 -17.29 -11.71 -3.65
C GLU A 59 -16.89 -11.35 -5.07
N ASN A 60 -15.76 -11.85 -5.50
CA ASN A 60 -15.39 -11.95 -6.90
C ASN A 60 -15.56 -13.41 -7.32
N GLU A 61 -16.33 -13.65 -8.38
CA GLU A 61 -16.55 -15.00 -8.92
C GLU A 61 -15.23 -15.65 -9.38
N GLN A 62 -14.31 -14.84 -9.87
CA GLN A 62 -12.97 -15.24 -10.28
C GLN A 62 -11.94 -14.33 -9.61
N ALA A 63 -10.75 -14.85 -9.40
CA ALA A 63 -9.65 -14.06 -8.84
C ALA A 63 -9.30 -12.88 -9.74
N ARG A 64 -9.33 -11.67 -9.15
CA ARG A 64 -9.03 -10.39 -9.79
C ARG A 64 -7.75 -9.74 -9.28
N GLY A 65 -7.13 -10.35 -8.25
CA GLY A 65 -5.95 -9.83 -7.59
C GLY A 65 -6.24 -8.86 -6.43
N SER A 66 -5.27 -8.75 -5.53
CA SER A 66 -5.42 -7.97 -4.29
C SER A 66 -5.60 -6.47 -4.55
N VAL A 67 -4.96 -5.91 -5.57
CA VAL A 67 -5.07 -4.48 -5.93
C VAL A 67 -6.48 -4.14 -6.35
N PHE A 68 -7.10 -4.95 -7.24
CA PHE A 68 -8.48 -4.78 -7.66
C PHE A 68 -9.45 -4.90 -6.47
N SER A 69 -9.26 -5.93 -5.65
CA SER A 69 -10.14 -6.21 -4.51
C SER A 69 -10.06 -5.09 -3.46
N ARG A 70 -8.87 -4.55 -3.16
CA ARG A 70 -8.69 -3.39 -2.27
C ARG A 70 -9.32 -2.11 -2.84
N ASP A 71 -9.12 -1.80 -4.12
CA ASP A 71 -9.77 -0.64 -4.76
C ASP A 71 -11.30 -0.74 -4.66
N ARG A 72 -11.86 -1.93 -4.88
CA ARG A 72 -13.29 -2.18 -4.73
C ARG A 72 -13.78 -1.94 -3.30
N LEU A 73 -13.06 -2.44 -2.30
CA LEU A 73 -13.44 -2.30 -0.89
C LEU A 73 -13.38 -0.85 -0.42
N ILE A 74 -12.31 -0.11 -0.71
CA ILE A 74 -12.17 1.27 -0.25
C ILE A 74 -13.21 2.20 -0.90
N ARG A 75 -13.62 1.92 -2.14
CA ARG A 75 -14.69 2.67 -2.81
C ARG A 75 -16.07 2.37 -2.19
N LEU A 76 -16.32 1.13 -1.77
CA LEU A 76 -17.58 0.70 -1.15
C LEU A 76 -17.68 1.13 0.32
N ALA A 77 -16.60 1.26 1.05
CA ALA A 77 -16.58 1.75 2.42
C ALA A 77 -17.33 3.08 2.54
N LYS A 78 -17.93 3.34 3.70
CA LYS A 78 -18.64 4.60 4.00
C LYS A 78 -17.91 5.44 5.04
N SER A 79 -16.99 4.82 5.78
CA SER A 79 -16.22 5.46 6.85
C SER A 79 -15.17 6.45 6.31
N ASP A 80 -14.79 7.41 7.16
CA ASP A 80 -13.83 8.47 6.83
C ASP A 80 -12.42 7.91 6.59
N ILE A 81 -12.04 6.94 7.41
CA ILE A 81 -10.73 6.29 7.40
C ILE A 81 -10.90 4.79 7.16
N VAL A 82 -10.11 4.24 6.25
CA VAL A 82 -10.09 2.80 5.94
C VAL A 82 -8.74 2.22 6.36
N MET A 83 -8.77 1.31 7.33
CA MET A 83 -7.61 0.51 7.73
C MET A 83 -7.50 -0.70 6.80
N SER A 84 -6.40 -0.79 6.08
CA SER A 84 -6.08 -1.93 5.21
C SER A 84 -5.30 -2.97 6.00
N LEU A 85 -5.79 -4.19 5.98
CA LEU A 85 -5.17 -5.38 6.56
C LEU A 85 -5.09 -6.48 5.49
N ASP A 86 -4.14 -7.40 5.67
CA ASP A 86 -4.14 -8.68 4.99
C ASP A 86 -4.95 -9.71 5.81
N ASP A 87 -5.32 -10.82 5.22
CA ASP A 87 -6.07 -11.88 5.88
C ASP A 87 -5.30 -12.56 7.04
N ASP A 88 -4.01 -12.25 7.19
CA ASP A 88 -3.12 -12.73 8.25
C ASP A 88 -2.50 -11.59 9.09
N SER A 89 -3.11 -10.40 9.05
CA SER A 89 -2.61 -9.25 9.83
C SER A 89 -3.69 -8.57 10.65
N TYR A 90 -3.35 -8.10 11.86
CA TYR A 90 -4.26 -7.39 12.76
C TYR A 90 -3.52 -6.49 13.75
N PRO A 91 -4.17 -5.41 14.27
CA PRO A 91 -3.60 -4.57 15.31
C PRO A 91 -3.35 -5.35 16.62
N ILE A 92 -2.22 -5.06 17.27
CA ILE A 92 -1.86 -5.72 18.53
C ILE A 92 -2.54 -5.03 19.73
N ASP A 93 -2.60 -3.70 19.69
CA ASP A 93 -3.13 -2.90 20.80
C ASP A 93 -4.67 -2.87 20.73
N HIS A 94 -5.33 -3.21 21.84
CA HIS A 94 -6.80 -3.22 21.91
C HIS A 94 -7.44 -1.85 21.65
N ASP A 95 -6.76 -0.75 22.04
CA ASP A 95 -7.22 0.63 21.87
C ASP A 95 -6.82 1.25 20.51
N PHE A 96 -6.50 0.41 19.51
CA PHE A 96 -5.97 0.83 18.22
C PHE A 96 -6.77 1.96 17.56
N PHE A 97 -8.10 1.86 17.47
CA PHE A 97 -8.93 2.89 16.81
C PHE A 97 -9.02 4.19 17.60
N ALA A 98 -8.90 4.15 18.94
CA ALA A 98 -8.80 5.36 19.75
C ALA A 98 -7.48 6.11 19.42
N ARG A 99 -6.37 5.40 19.38
CA ARG A 99 -5.06 5.97 18.99
C ARG A 99 -5.04 6.44 17.53
N LEU A 100 -5.67 5.68 16.64
CA LEU A 100 -5.78 6.06 15.23
C LEU A 100 -6.52 7.38 15.05
N LYS A 101 -7.58 7.61 15.82
CA LYS A 101 -8.33 8.88 15.85
C LYS A 101 -7.44 10.05 16.27
N GLU A 102 -6.65 9.88 17.32
CA GLU A 102 -5.69 10.89 17.79
C GLU A 102 -4.61 11.19 16.73
N LEU A 103 -4.08 10.13 16.10
CA LEU A 103 -3.08 10.29 15.05
C LEU A 103 -3.61 11.09 13.86
N PHE A 104 -4.81 10.80 13.35
CA PHE A 104 -5.40 11.57 12.26
C PHE A 104 -5.83 12.98 12.66
N ALA A 105 -6.09 13.25 13.94
CA ALA A 105 -6.29 14.59 14.46
C ALA A 105 -4.96 15.37 14.52
N GLN A 106 -3.90 14.74 14.99
CA GLN A 106 -2.55 15.33 15.08
C GLN A 106 -1.94 15.57 13.69
N TYR A 107 -2.10 14.62 12.76
CA TYR A 107 -1.58 14.67 11.40
C TYR A 107 -2.71 14.96 10.40
N SER A 108 -3.30 16.15 10.49
CA SER A 108 -4.48 16.53 9.68
C SER A 108 -4.23 16.45 8.17
N GLN A 109 -2.99 16.63 7.72
CA GLN A 109 -2.56 16.51 6.33
C GLN A 109 -2.18 15.06 5.91
N ALA A 110 -2.26 14.09 6.81
CA ALA A 110 -1.96 12.71 6.45
C ALA A 110 -3.08 12.12 5.58
N ALA A 111 -2.75 11.69 4.36
CA ALA A 111 -3.61 10.83 3.55
C ALA A 111 -3.51 9.38 4.01
N VAL A 112 -2.29 8.96 4.37
CA VAL A 112 -1.99 7.61 4.83
C VAL A 112 -1.13 7.69 6.09
N ILE A 113 -1.46 6.87 7.08
CA ILE A 113 -0.61 6.59 8.24
C ILE A 113 -0.36 5.09 8.24
N SER A 114 0.92 4.70 8.13
CA SER A 114 1.35 3.31 8.15
C SER A 114 2.08 2.97 9.43
N PHE A 115 2.07 1.69 9.78
CA PHE A 115 2.53 1.15 11.05
C PHE A 115 3.59 0.07 10.85
N PRO A 116 4.42 -0.24 11.88
CA PRO A 116 5.35 -1.35 11.83
C PRO A 116 4.62 -2.69 11.78
N GLU A 117 5.07 -3.56 10.89
CA GLU A 117 4.73 -4.97 10.91
C GLU A 117 5.57 -5.70 11.95
N ILE A 118 4.95 -6.54 12.76
CA ILE A 118 5.61 -7.38 13.75
C ILE A 118 5.45 -8.84 13.33
N ARG A 119 6.55 -9.43 12.86
CA ARG A 119 6.64 -10.82 12.43
C ARG A 119 7.48 -11.60 13.44
N ASN A 120 7.01 -12.76 13.91
CA ASN A 120 7.76 -13.64 14.81
C ASN A 120 8.47 -12.89 15.97
N ASN A 121 7.76 -11.94 16.61
CA ASN A 121 8.28 -11.02 17.63
C ASN A 121 9.38 -10.04 17.18
N ALA A 122 9.77 -10.04 15.91
CA ALA A 122 10.65 -9.05 15.34
C ALA A 122 9.85 -7.93 14.66
N VAL A 123 10.27 -6.68 14.85
CA VAL A 123 9.66 -5.53 14.17
C VAL A 123 10.24 -5.42 12.77
N PHE A 124 9.43 -5.72 11.76
CA PHE A 124 9.77 -5.53 10.37
C PHE A 124 9.14 -4.24 9.87
N ALA A 125 9.85 -3.19 10.03
CA ALA A 125 9.53 -1.94 9.34
C ALA A 125 10.79 -1.11 9.35
N HIS A 126 10.95 -0.26 8.39
CA HIS A 126 12.08 0.65 8.28
C HIS A 126 12.89 0.85 9.57
N PRO A 127 14.22 0.88 9.51
CA PRO A 127 15.12 0.75 10.67
C PRO A 127 15.10 1.94 11.65
N THR A 128 13.98 2.59 11.85
CA THR A 128 13.79 3.58 12.90
C THR A 128 13.40 2.87 14.18
N LYS A 129 14.39 2.70 15.01
CA LYS A 129 14.55 1.71 16.06
C LYS A 129 13.85 2.00 17.39
N SER A 130 13.01 3.02 17.50
CA SER A 130 12.39 3.33 18.79
C SER A 130 10.87 3.53 18.66
N PRO A 131 10.05 2.85 19.49
CA PRO A 131 8.62 3.13 19.62
C PRO A 131 8.30 4.59 19.96
N SER A 132 9.24 5.28 20.60
CA SER A 132 9.15 6.72 20.94
C SER A 132 9.51 7.65 19.78
N SER A 133 9.92 7.12 18.61
CA SER A 133 10.23 7.96 17.44
C SER A 133 8.98 8.76 17.01
N PRO A 134 9.12 10.05 16.72
CA PRO A 134 7.99 10.89 16.27
C PRO A 134 7.40 10.45 14.93
N GLY A 135 7.96 9.45 14.27
CA GLY A 135 7.61 9.02 12.93
C GLY A 135 8.30 9.85 11.85
N HIS A 136 8.01 9.53 10.61
CA HIS A 136 8.59 10.23 9.46
C HIS A 136 7.73 10.05 8.20
N LEU A 137 7.93 10.93 7.24
CA LEU A 137 7.33 10.79 5.92
C LEU A 137 7.99 9.67 5.13
N VAL A 138 7.20 8.96 4.36
CA VAL A 138 7.64 7.84 3.52
C VAL A 138 7.13 7.97 2.09
N SER A 139 7.88 7.43 1.15
CA SER A 139 7.50 7.38 -0.28
C SER A 139 6.65 6.15 -0.64
N ALA A 140 6.53 5.21 0.29
CA ALA A 140 5.74 3.99 0.16
C ALA A 140 5.38 3.49 1.55
N TYR A 141 4.42 2.59 1.62
CA TYR A 141 3.94 1.98 2.87
C TYR A 141 3.57 0.50 2.61
N ALA A 142 3.22 -0.26 3.63
CA ALA A 142 2.73 -1.62 3.46
C ALA A 142 1.20 -1.65 3.63
N ASN A 143 0.47 -2.17 2.65
CA ASN A 143 -1.00 -2.25 2.70
C ASN A 143 -1.53 -3.08 3.87
N CYS A 144 -0.81 -4.09 4.32
CA CYS A 144 -1.19 -4.90 5.49
C CYS A 144 -1.16 -4.12 6.81
N ALA A 145 -0.68 -2.87 6.82
CA ALA A 145 -0.47 -2.07 8.03
C ALA A 145 -0.63 -0.56 7.75
N ALA A 146 -1.70 -0.16 7.05
CA ALA A 146 -1.91 1.23 6.66
C ALA A 146 -3.35 1.68 6.79
N ALA A 147 -3.56 2.85 7.39
CA ALA A 147 -4.85 3.53 7.45
C ALA A 147 -4.87 4.71 6.47
N MET A 148 -5.93 4.83 5.67
CA MET A 148 -6.04 5.76 4.56
C MET A 148 -7.29 6.65 4.69
N ARG A 149 -7.15 7.94 4.39
CA ARG A 149 -8.32 8.82 4.20
C ARG A 149 -9.05 8.44 2.92
N ARG A 150 -10.28 8.00 3.08
CA ARG A 150 -11.12 7.59 1.96
C ARG A 150 -11.41 8.73 0.98
N ASP A 151 -11.67 9.94 1.47
CA ASP A 151 -11.93 11.09 0.62
C ASP A 151 -10.75 11.46 -0.27
N VAL A 152 -9.51 11.31 0.23
CA VAL A 152 -8.28 11.52 -0.57
C VAL A 152 -8.13 10.44 -1.62
N TYR A 153 -8.43 9.18 -1.25
CA TYR A 153 -8.42 8.07 -2.21
C TYR A 153 -9.40 8.29 -3.36
N LEU A 154 -10.62 8.70 -3.06
CA LEU A 154 -11.67 8.94 -4.07
C LEU A 154 -11.36 10.14 -4.99
N ARG A 155 -10.59 11.12 -4.52
CA ARG A 155 -10.12 12.25 -5.34
C ARG A 155 -8.90 11.93 -6.20
N SER A 156 -8.21 10.84 -5.90
CA SER A 156 -7.09 10.32 -6.70
C SER A 156 -7.57 9.39 -7.80
N GLN A 157 -6.66 8.83 -8.58
CA GLN A 157 -6.98 7.73 -9.49
C GLN A 157 -7.15 6.39 -8.77
N GLY A 158 -6.84 6.34 -7.47
CA GLY A 158 -6.84 5.12 -6.67
C GLY A 158 -5.68 4.20 -7.02
N PHE A 159 -5.81 2.95 -6.64
CA PHE A 159 -4.86 1.91 -7.02
C PHE A 159 -4.97 1.56 -8.50
N PRO A 160 -3.86 1.38 -9.21
CA PRO A 160 -3.87 0.92 -10.60
C PRO A 160 -4.26 -0.56 -10.67
N ILE A 161 -5.55 -0.83 -10.84
CA ILE A 161 -6.14 -2.19 -10.73
C ILE A 161 -5.55 -3.22 -11.70
N PHE A 162 -4.88 -2.78 -12.76
CA PHE A 162 -4.19 -3.64 -13.73
C PHE A 162 -2.75 -4.01 -13.30
N PHE A 163 -2.33 -3.60 -12.10
CA PHE A 163 -1.05 -4.04 -11.53
C PHE A 163 -1.11 -5.46 -11.00
N ASP A 164 -2.30 -5.99 -10.73
CA ASP A 164 -2.58 -7.27 -10.10
C ASP A 164 -2.09 -7.36 -8.66
N HIS A 165 -0.79 -7.17 -8.46
CA HIS A 165 -0.10 -7.21 -7.16
C HIS A 165 1.20 -6.41 -7.23
N MET A 166 1.62 -5.77 -6.12
CA MET A 166 2.83 -4.99 -5.92
C MET A 166 2.88 -3.63 -6.61
N TYR A 167 3.57 -2.69 -5.98
CA TYR A 167 3.84 -1.32 -6.40
C TYR A 167 2.63 -0.36 -6.39
N GLU A 168 1.46 -0.81 -5.97
CA GLU A 168 0.29 0.06 -5.81
C GLU A 168 0.50 1.10 -4.71
N GLU A 169 1.21 0.74 -3.63
CA GLU A 169 1.46 1.63 -2.49
C GLU A 169 2.42 2.78 -2.83
N PRO A 170 3.56 2.57 -3.52
CA PRO A 170 4.38 3.68 -4.01
C PRO A 170 3.64 4.57 -5.00
N ASP A 171 2.83 4.00 -5.90
CA ASP A 171 2.05 4.77 -6.87
C ASP A 171 1.00 5.64 -6.18
N PHE A 172 0.26 5.08 -5.21
CA PHE A 172 -0.74 5.85 -4.47
C PHE A 172 -0.09 6.88 -3.53
N ALA A 173 1.02 6.55 -2.87
CA ALA A 173 1.77 7.52 -2.06
C ALA A 173 2.19 8.75 -2.89
N LEU A 174 2.67 8.54 -4.10
CA LEU A 174 3.02 9.62 -5.02
C LEU A 174 1.79 10.48 -5.40
N GLN A 175 0.63 9.86 -5.63
CA GLN A 175 -0.63 10.58 -5.88
C GLN A 175 -1.06 11.41 -4.65
N CYS A 176 -0.87 10.89 -3.43
CA CYS A 176 -1.15 11.66 -2.20
C CYS A 176 -0.30 12.93 -2.15
N TYR A 177 1.00 12.84 -2.41
CA TYR A 177 1.88 14.02 -2.46
C TYR A 177 1.48 15.00 -3.57
N ALA A 178 1.04 14.50 -4.72
CA ALA A 178 0.56 15.35 -5.82
C ALA A 178 -0.72 16.11 -5.46
N LEU A 179 -1.58 15.51 -4.63
CA LEU A 179 -2.78 16.15 -4.09
C LEU A 179 -2.48 17.07 -2.87
N GLY A 180 -1.20 17.14 -2.46
CA GLY A 180 -0.76 17.98 -1.34
C GLY A 180 -0.92 17.33 0.03
N TYR A 181 -1.16 16.05 0.07
CA TYR A 181 -1.23 15.27 1.30
C TYR A 181 0.09 14.59 1.62
N GLN A 182 0.18 14.03 2.82
CA GLN A 182 1.37 13.41 3.37
C GLN A 182 1.13 11.92 3.62
N VAL A 183 2.19 11.12 3.51
CA VAL A 183 2.19 9.70 3.86
C VAL A 183 3.17 9.51 5.01
N TRP A 184 2.65 9.10 6.17
CA TRP A 184 3.42 8.98 7.41
C TRP A 184 3.64 7.53 7.80
N PHE A 185 4.83 7.25 8.32
CA PHE A 185 5.11 6.04 9.08
C PHE A 185 5.16 6.37 10.57
N ARG A 186 4.37 5.66 11.39
CA ARG A 186 4.25 5.86 12.83
C ARG A 186 4.60 4.58 13.59
N PRO A 187 5.72 4.54 14.32
CA PRO A 187 6.18 3.33 15.02
C PRO A 187 5.48 3.07 16.36
N THR A 188 4.47 3.88 16.73
CA THR A 188 3.83 3.84 18.06
C THR A 188 2.75 2.78 18.23
N VAL A 189 2.33 2.14 17.15
CA VAL A 189 1.30 1.10 17.13
C VAL A 189 1.79 -0.02 16.24
N GLY A 190 1.63 -1.28 16.65
CA GLY A 190 2.10 -2.45 15.92
C GLY A 190 0.98 -3.22 15.25
N ILE A 191 1.25 -3.73 14.06
CA ILE A 191 0.38 -4.68 13.34
C ILE A 191 1.05 -6.05 13.35
N ARG A 192 0.42 -7.04 13.95
CA ARG A 192 0.86 -8.44 13.86
C ARG A 192 0.64 -8.91 12.42
N HIS A 193 1.63 -9.55 11.82
CA HIS A 193 1.54 -10.13 10.51
C HIS A 193 2.10 -11.57 10.53
N HIS A 194 1.22 -12.54 10.35
CA HIS A 194 1.56 -13.96 10.33
C HIS A 194 1.99 -14.42 8.94
N VAL A 195 3.18 -14.00 8.52
CA VAL A 195 3.71 -14.42 7.21
C VAL A 195 4.01 -15.91 7.24
N THR A 196 3.34 -16.67 6.39
CA THR A 196 3.68 -18.07 6.16
C THR A 196 4.95 -18.17 5.30
N SER A 197 5.80 -19.15 5.57
CA SER A 197 7.10 -19.38 4.89
C SER A 197 6.99 -19.70 3.39
N ALA A 198 5.79 -19.96 2.89
CA ALA A 198 5.48 -20.17 1.47
C ALA A 198 5.43 -18.83 0.70
N GLN A 199 6.38 -17.93 0.91
CA GLN A 199 6.56 -16.77 0.03
C GLN A 199 7.14 -17.26 -1.30
N GLY A 200 6.23 -17.49 -2.24
CA GLY A 200 6.48 -18.05 -3.56
C GLY A 200 7.56 -17.35 -4.38
N ASP A 201 7.68 -17.74 -5.61
CA ASP A 201 8.59 -17.32 -6.66
C ASP A 201 9.18 -15.89 -6.49
N GLU A 202 10.39 -15.81 -5.92
CA GLU A 202 11.10 -14.53 -5.69
C GLU A 202 11.35 -13.80 -7.02
N ILE A 203 11.57 -14.53 -8.11
CA ILE A 203 11.79 -13.98 -9.46
C ILE A 203 10.48 -13.43 -10.01
N GLY A 204 9.37 -14.13 -9.86
CA GLY A 204 8.05 -13.64 -10.30
C GLY A 204 7.65 -12.36 -9.56
N ARG A 205 7.88 -12.28 -8.26
CA ARG A 205 7.65 -11.06 -7.46
C ARG A 205 8.54 -9.90 -7.91
N HIS A 206 9.81 -10.16 -8.21
CA HIS A 206 10.73 -9.16 -8.77
C HIS A 206 10.20 -8.65 -10.12
N HIS A 207 9.79 -9.54 -11.03
CA HIS A 207 9.26 -9.18 -12.33
C HIS A 207 7.99 -8.33 -12.24
N LEU A 208 7.05 -8.70 -11.37
CA LEU A 208 5.85 -7.90 -11.12
C LEU A 208 6.20 -6.51 -10.60
N ASN A 209 7.07 -6.44 -9.61
CA ASN A 209 7.50 -5.17 -9.03
C ASN A 209 8.21 -4.27 -10.06
N ALA A 210 9.13 -4.83 -10.85
CA ALA A 210 9.87 -4.10 -11.88
C ALA A 210 8.95 -3.59 -13.00
N ARG A 211 8.02 -4.43 -13.46
CA ARG A 211 7.00 -4.08 -14.45
C ARG A 211 6.13 -2.93 -13.94
N ASN A 212 5.57 -3.07 -12.76
CA ASN A 212 4.64 -2.10 -12.19
C ASN A 212 5.34 -0.78 -11.84
N GLU A 213 6.61 -0.83 -11.38
CA GLU A 213 7.43 0.36 -11.22
C GLU A 213 7.56 1.13 -12.55
N LEU A 214 7.87 0.43 -13.65
CA LEU A 214 7.98 1.06 -14.96
C LEU A 214 6.64 1.63 -15.43
N TRP A 215 5.53 0.93 -15.21
CA TRP A 215 4.19 1.41 -15.54
C TRP A 215 3.82 2.66 -14.73
N SER A 216 4.13 2.70 -13.44
CA SER A 216 3.95 3.90 -12.63
C SER A 216 4.79 5.08 -13.16
N VAL A 217 6.04 4.84 -13.55
CA VAL A 217 6.88 5.88 -14.20
C VAL A 217 6.20 6.40 -15.48
N LEU A 218 5.71 5.52 -16.35
CA LEU A 218 5.04 5.91 -17.59
C LEU A 218 3.76 6.71 -17.33
N MET A 219 3.03 6.40 -16.28
CA MET A 219 1.80 7.09 -15.90
C MET A 219 2.04 8.42 -15.21
N ARG A 220 2.99 8.48 -14.28
CA ARG A 220 3.14 9.59 -13.33
C ARG A 220 4.28 10.55 -13.65
N CYS A 221 5.37 10.09 -14.25
CA CYS A 221 6.52 10.94 -14.53
C CYS A 221 6.21 11.89 -15.71
N PRO A 222 6.45 13.23 -15.55
CA PRO A 222 6.16 14.18 -16.61
C PRO A 222 7.21 14.11 -17.73
N PHE A 223 6.80 14.54 -18.91
CA PHE A 223 7.72 14.74 -20.04
C PHE A 223 8.57 16.02 -19.80
N PRO A 224 9.87 16.06 -20.19
CA PRO A 224 10.64 15.02 -20.88
C PRO A 224 11.29 13.99 -19.94
N TYR A 225 11.19 14.14 -18.63
CA TYR A 225 11.93 13.36 -17.62
C TYR A 225 11.58 11.86 -17.65
N VAL A 226 10.38 11.50 -18.10
CA VAL A 226 9.90 10.11 -18.13
C VAL A 226 10.86 9.17 -18.86
N LEU A 227 11.50 9.61 -19.95
CA LEU A 227 12.43 8.78 -20.70
C LEU A 227 13.69 8.45 -19.89
N ALA A 228 14.33 9.45 -19.30
CA ALA A 228 15.52 9.26 -18.49
C ALA A 228 15.24 8.42 -17.23
N VAL A 229 14.10 8.69 -16.57
CA VAL A 229 13.69 7.94 -15.37
C VAL A 229 13.37 6.49 -15.72
N ALA A 230 12.65 6.23 -16.81
CA ALA A 230 12.33 4.86 -17.26
C ALA A 230 13.60 4.05 -17.56
N LEU A 231 14.52 4.61 -18.36
CA LEU A 231 15.79 3.95 -18.66
C LEU A 231 16.61 3.66 -17.40
N PHE A 232 16.67 4.62 -16.46
CA PHE A 232 17.36 4.43 -15.19
C PHE A 232 16.71 3.31 -14.35
N ARG A 233 15.36 3.21 -14.32
CA ARG A 233 14.65 2.15 -13.59
C ARG A 233 14.91 0.78 -14.21
N ILE A 234 14.83 0.65 -15.53
CA ILE A 234 15.14 -0.59 -16.24
C ILE A 234 16.58 -1.04 -15.93
N TRP A 235 17.55 -0.12 -16.06
CA TRP A 235 18.94 -0.42 -15.74
C TRP A 235 19.14 -0.85 -14.29
N ARG A 236 18.50 -0.17 -13.33
CA ARG A 236 18.60 -0.50 -11.91
C ARG A 236 18.04 -1.91 -11.62
N GLN A 237 16.91 -2.28 -12.20
CA GLN A 237 16.30 -3.60 -12.04
C GLN A 237 17.20 -4.68 -12.66
N PHE A 238 17.69 -4.45 -13.87
CA PHE A 238 18.64 -5.35 -14.51
C PHE A 238 19.90 -5.56 -13.66
N ARG A 239 20.50 -4.49 -13.14
CA ARG A 239 21.66 -4.59 -12.24
C ARG A 239 21.34 -5.38 -10.98
N HIS A 240 20.15 -5.20 -10.40
CA HIS A 240 19.69 -5.99 -9.26
C HIS A 240 19.58 -7.48 -9.62
N ALA A 241 18.98 -7.81 -10.75
CA ALA A 241 18.87 -9.20 -11.22
C ALA A 241 20.25 -9.84 -11.44
N CYS A 242 21.20 -9.11 -12.03
CA CYS A 242 22.59 -9.57 -12.17
C CYS A 242 23.25 -9.86 -10.81
N SER A 243 22.98 -9.07 -9.78
CA SER A 243 23.52 -9.31 -8.42
C SER A 243 22.94 -10.56 -7.74
N LYS A 244 21.81 -11.08 -8.23
CA LYS A 244 21.18 -12.33 -7.78
C LYS A 244 21.66 -13.57 -8.55
N GLY A 245 22.51 -13.38 -9.55
CA GLY A 245 23.12 -14.45 -10.35
C GLY A 245 22.64 -14.51 -11.80
N LEU A 246 23.24 -15.39 -12.57
CA LEU A 246 23.00 -15.52 -14.01
C LEU A 246 21.54 -15.87 -14.35
N THR A 247 20.90 -16.72 -13.56
CA THR A 247 19.50 -17.12 -13.75
C THR A 247 18.56 -15.91 -13.67
N GLY A 248 18.81 -14.98 -12.74
CA GLY A 248 18.05 -13.73 -12.63
C GLY A 248 18.19 -12.89 -13.90
N ALA A 249 19.43 -12.66 -14.34
CA ALA A 249 19.72 -11.84 -15.50
C ALA A 249 19.08 -12.38 -16.81
N ILE A 250 19.17 -13.70 -17.04
CA ILE A 250 18.60 -14.35 -18.25
C ILE A 250 17.07 -14.24 -18.30
N ARG A 251 16.39 -14.16 -17.16
CA ARG A 251 14.90 -14.07 -17.09
C ARG A 251 14.37 -12.64 -17.19
N GLU A 252 15.20 -11.61 -17.12
CA GLU A 252 14.77 -10.20 -17.20
C GLU A 252 13.91 -9.85 -18.45
N PRO A 253 14.19 -10.36 -19.67
CA PRO A 253 13.35 -10.06 -20.84
C PRO A 253 11.88 -10.44 -20.68
N VAL A 254 11.54 -11.36 -19.76
CA VAL A 254 10.16 -11.78 -19.51
C VAL A 254 9.30 -10.61 -19.02
N TRP A 255 9.81 -9.85 -18.04
CA TRP A 255 9.06 -8.71 -17.53
C TRP A 255 9.14 -7.51 -18.49
N TRP A 256 10.21 -7.33 -19.26
CA TRP A 256 10.29 -6.29 -20.29
C TRP A 256 9.18 -6.46 -21.33
N TRP A 257 8.97 -7.70 -21.78
CA TRP A 257 7.88 -8.01 -22.73
C TRP A 257 6.50 -7.74 -22.10
N SER A 258 6.29 -8.16 -20.88
CA SER A 258 5.05 -7.88 -20.15
C SER A 258 4.84 -6.37 -19.98
N ALA A 259 5.88 -5.62 -19.63
CA ALA A 259 5.82 -4.17 -19.50
C ALA A 259 5.47 -3.49 -20.83
N PHE A 260 6.09 -3.91 -21.92
CA PHE A 260 5.82 -3.38 -23.25
C PHE A 260 4.35 -3.56 -23.65
N ARG A 261 3.78 -4.73 -23.45
CA ARG A 261 2.37 -5.02 -23.75
C ARG A 261 1.40 -4.13 -22.96
N GLY A 262 1.76 -3.68 -21.78
CA GLY A 262 0.94 -2.80 -20.94
C GLY A 262 1.05 -1.31 -21.26
N ILE A 263 1.96 -0.87 -22.15
CA ILE A 263 2.14 0.55 -22.48
C ILE A 263 0.83 1.23 -22.91
N PRO A 264 -0.02 0.65 -23.80
CA PRO A 264 -1.28 1.28 -24.18
C PRO A 264 -2.19 1.53 -22.96
N THR A 265 -2.23 0.63 -22.02
CA THR A 265 -2.99 0.80 -20.74
C THR A 265 -2.41 1.93 -19.91
N CYS A 266 -1.07 1.99 -19.76
CA CYS A 266 -0.42 3.08 -19.04
C CYS A 266 -0.72 4.45 -19.67
N LEU A 267 -0.72 4.53 -21.01
CA LEU A 267 -1.02 5.78 -21.71
C LEU A 267 -2.48 6.23 -21.51
N ARG A 268 -3.44 5.28 -21.46
CA ARG A 268 -4.85 5.59 -21.15
C ARG A 268 -5.05 6.11 -19.73
N HIS A 269 -4.26 5.61 -18.78
CA HIS A 269 -4.30 6.01 -17.36
C HIS A 269 -3.25 7.06 -17.00
N ARG A 270 -2.61 7.67 -18.02
CA ARG A 270 -1.56 8.65 -17.79
C ARG A 270 -2.11 9.91 -17.14
N SER A 271 -1.53 10.24 -15.99
CA SER A 271 -1.78 11.47 -15.22
C SER A 271 -0.45 11.96 -14.67
N PRO A 272 0.31 12.72 -15.45
CA PRO A 272 1.63 13.18 -15.04
C PRO A 272 1.54 14.11 -13.85
N ILE A 273 2.46 13.92 -12.92
CA ILE A 273 2.61 14.72 -11.71
C ILE A 273 3.69 15.77 -11.95
N ASP A 274 3.52 16.95 -11.36
CA ASP A 274 4.53 18.01 -11.43
C ASP A 274 5.92 17.48 -11.07
N TRP A 275 6.94 17.86 -11.86
CA TRP A 275 8.29 17.35 -11.68
C TRP A 275 8.87 17.67 -10.29
N SER A 276 8.54 18.80 -9.72
CA SER A 276 9.04 19.18 -8.39
C SER A 276 8.54 18.19 -7.31
N VAL A 277 7.26 17.78 -7.38
CA VAL A 277 6.66 16.79 -6.49
C VAL A 277 7.24 15.39 -6.76
N TYR A 278 7.31 14.99 -8.02
CA TYR A 278 7.86 13.70 -8.42
C TYR A 278 9.31 13.54 -7.95
N TYR A 279 10.14 14.57 -8.15
CA TYR A 279 11.53 14.58 -7.73
C TYR A 279 11.69 14.57 -6.20
N ALA A 280 10.86 15.35 -5.49
CA ALA A 280 10.82 15.35 -4.02
C ALA A 280 10.46 13.96 -3.47
N TRP A 281 9.45 13.30 -4.05
CA TRP A 281 9.07 11.94 -3.70
C TRP A 281 10.22 10.94 -3.96
N MET A 282 10.96 11.05 -5.08
CA MET A 282 12.13 10.22 -5.33
C MET A 282 13.25 10.43 -4.30
N LYS A 283 13.44 11.66 -3.81
CA LYS A 283 14.39 11.94 -2.72
C LYS A 283 13.94 11.31 -1.41
N LEU A 284 12.65 11.40 -1.11
CA LEU A 284 12.06 10.80 0.08
C LEU A 284 12.26 9.27 0.12
N ALA A 285 12.25 8.59 -1.03
CA ALA A 285 12.54 7.16 -1.12
C ALA A 285 13.97 6.80 -0.68
N ARG A 286 14.90 7.77 -0.67
CA ARG A 286 16.30 7.57 -0.26
C ARG A 286 16.56 8.01 1.18
N LYS A 287 15.87 9.06 1.65
CA LYS A 287 16.05 9.64 2.97
C LYS A 287 14.70 10.05 3.54
N PRO A 288 14.23 9.38 4.61
CA PRO A 288 13.00 9.74 5.31
C PRO A 288 13.08 11.17 5.86
N ILE A 289 11.97 11.91 5.79
CA ILE A 289 11.83 13.28 6.31
C ILE A 289 11.19 13.20 7.69
N ARG A 290 11.82 13.85 8.69
CA ARG A 290 11.37 13.81 10.09
C ARG A 290 10.94 15.14 10.62
N THR A 291 11.50 16.25 10.08
CA THR A 291 11.24 17.60 10.57
C THR A 291 10.46 18.43 9.56
N ARG A 292 9.86 19.52 10.08
CA ARG A 292 9.12 20.48 9.25
C ARG A 292 10.05 21.24 8.31
N GLU A 293 11.27 21.55 8.78
CA GLU A 293 12.30 22.22 8.00
C GLU A 293 12.76 21.34 6.82
N GLU A 294 13.00 20.04 7.07
CA GLU A 294 13.32 19.07 6.02
C GLU A 294 12.18 18.95 5.00
N LEU A 295 10.92 18.96 5.45
CA LEU A 295 9.75 18.96 4.59
C LEU A 295 9.73 20.18 3.67
N GLN A 296 9.90 21.39 4.26
CA GLN A 296 9.96 22.63 3.51
C GLN A 296 11.14 22.67 2.54
N HIS A 297 12.29 22.14 2.94
CA HIS A 297 13.47 22.07 2.07
C HIS A 297 13.26 21.15 0.86
N VAL A 298 12.63 19.99 1.06
CA VAL A 298 12.41 18.96 0.00
C VAL A 298 11.21 19.30 -0.87
N PHE A 299 10.10 19.76 -0.28
CA PHE A 299 8.85 20.04 -0.96
C PHE A 299 8.53 21.55 -1.09
N GLY A 300 9.33 22.43 -0.51
CA GLY A 300 9.03 23.87 -0.43
C GLY A 300 8.95 24.59 -1.79
N ARG A 301 9.46 23.99 -2.86
CA ARG A 301 9.25 24.44 -4.24
C ARG A 301 8.08 23.74 -4.92
N ALA A 302 7.61 22.62 -4.38
CA ALA A 302 6.37 22.00 -4.79
C ALA A 302 5.23 22.78 -4.13
N ARG A 303 4.18 23.11 -4.89
CA ARG A 303 2.96 23.72 -4.33
C ARG A 303 2.24 22.65 -3.48
N LEU A 304 2.78 22.35 -2.29
CA LEU A 304 1.98 21.68 -1.28
C LEU A 304 0.90 22.66 -0.85
N PRO A 305 -0.37 22.27 -0.77
CA PRO A 305 -1.39 23.10 -0.17
C PRO A 305 -0.90 23.52 1.22
N ARG A 306 -1.17 24.78 1.59
CA ARG A 306 -0.68 25.43 2.80
C ARG A 306 -0.89 24.53 4.01
N LEU A 307 0.22 24.25 4.71
CA LEU A 307 0.26 23.61 6.02
C LEU A 307 -0.54 24.43 7.04
#